data_2f6eda1ed82f560d63f0708c5a5dea64
#
_entry.id   2f6eda1ed82f560d63f0708c5a5dea64
#
_cell.length_a   1.000
_cell.length_b   1.000
_cell.length_c   1.000
_cell.angle_alpha   90.00
_cell.angle_beta   90.00
_cell.angle_gamma   90.00
#
_symmetry.space_group_name_H-M   'P 1'
#
loop_
_entity.id
_entity.type
_entity.pdbx_description
1 polymer ?
#
loop_
_entity_poly.entity_id
_entity_poly.type
_entity_poly.pdbx_seq_one_letter_code
_entity_poly.pdbx_strand_id
1 'polypeptide(L)'
;MNTPYTDSYDRAFLLDTMMGPNAMRLTEELVAQLPIAPGMRILDLGCGKGISSILLAEKYDATVFAADLWITPDENAARFSERGLDGKIFPLRVDATKEIPFAHDYFDLIVSVDAYQYFGNNDVMLGTLLPFLKPGGHIAVAVPGFIGEYSETHLPDVVKPF
;
A
#
# COMPACT_ATOMS: atom_id res chain seq x y z
N MET A 1 -12.46 16.55 -17.29
CA MET A 1 -12.02 15.46 -16.39
C MET A 1 -10.54 15.68 -16.18
N ASN A 2 -10.07 15.76 -14.95
CA ASN A 2 -8.62 15.87 -14.71
C ASN A 2 -7.96 14.54 -15.10
N THR A 3 -6.92 14.61 -15.92
CA THR A 3 -6.09 13.44 -16.25
C THR A 3 -5.48 12.89 -14.95
N PRO A 4 -5.58 11.59 -14.70
CA PRO A 4 -4.99 10.99 -13.50
C PRO A 4 -3.48 11.26 -13.44
N TYR A 5 -2.96 11.47 -12.24
CA TYR A 5 -1.53 11.70 -12.02
C TYR A 5 -0.69 10.49 -12.48
N THR A 6 -1.23 9.29 -12.29
CA THR A 6 -0.61 8.04 -12.75
C THR A 6 -0.32 8.03 -14.26
N ASP A 7 -1.10 8.75 -15.08
CA ASP A 7 -0.91 8.81 -16.54
C ASP A 7 0.34 9.63 -16.94
N SER A 8 0.96 10.36 -16.00
CA SER A 8 2.22 11.08 -16.23
C SER A 8 3.46 10.18 -16.15
N TYR A 9 3.31 8.93 -15.66
CA TYR A 9 4.43 8.01 -15.51
C TYR A 9 4.71 7.26 -16.82
N ASP A 10 6.00 6.99 -17.04
CA ASP A 10 6.43 6.16 -18.17
C ASP A 10 5.82 4.75 -18.07
N ARG A 11 5.28 4.28 -19.20
CA ARG A 11 4.64 2.97 -19.27
C ARG A 11 5.62 1.82 -19.00
N ALA A 12 6.88 1.94 -19.45
CA ALA A 12 7.87 0.90 -19.21
C ALA A 12 8.19 0.79 -17.72
N PHE A 13 8.32 1.93 -17.02
CA PHE A 13 8.47 1.96 -15.57
C PHE A 13 7.30 1.28 -14.85
N LEU A 14 6.07 1.59 -15.23
CA LEU A 14 4.89 0.96 -14.61
C LEU A 14 4.90 -0.55 -14.84
N LEU A 15 5.17 -1.01 -16.06
CA LEU A 15 5.19 -2.44 -16.40
C LEU A 15 6.30 -3.21 -15.68
N ASP A 16 7.46 -2.59 -15.48
CA ASP A 16 8.58 -3.20 -14.75
C ASP A 16 8.30 -3.31 -13.24
N THR A 17 7.59 -2.34 -12.69
CA THR A 17 7.38 -2.24 -11.24
C THR A 17 6.08 -2.85 -10.75
N MET A 18 5.07 -3.03 -11.60
CA MET A 18 3.83 -3.72 -11.24
C MET A 18 4.10 -5.18 -10.90
N MET A 19 3.48 -5.68 -9.83
CA MET A 19 3.53 -7.08 -9.38
C MET A 19 2.17 -7.78 -9.51
N GLY A 20 1.20 -7.10 -10.08
CA GLY A 20 -0.18 -7.50 -10.26
C GLY A 20 -0.92 -6.40 -11.02
N PRO A 21 -2.04 -5.89 -10.49
CA PRO A 21 -2.73 -4.75 -11.08
C PRO A 21 -1.88 -3.48 -10.98
N ASN A 22 -2.31 -2.40 -11.63
CA ASN A 22 -1.65 -1.11 -11.49
C ASN A 22 -1.90 -0.52 -10.09
N ALA A 23 -1.06 -0.91 -9.13
CA ALA A 23 -1.18 -0.49 -7.73
C ALA A 23 -1.06 1.03 -7.58
N MET A 24 -0.29 1.73 -8.43
CA MET A 24 -0.22 3.18 -8.42
C MET A 24 -1.57 3.81 -8.74
N ARG A 25 -2.27 3.30 -9.77
CA ARG A 25 -3.60 3.78 -10.14
C ARG A 25 -4.64 3.48 -9.07
N LEU A 26 -4.61 2.26 -8.52
CA LEU A 26 -5.49 1.87 -7.43
C LEU A 26 -5.27 2.74 -6.20
N THR A 27 -4.02 3.05 -5.86
CA THR A 27 -3.69 3.97 -4.76
C THR A 27 -4.26 5.36 -5.03
N GLU A 28 -4.06 5.91 -6.23
CA GLU A 28 -4.57 7.22 -6.60
C GLU A 28 -6.09 7.33 -6.43
N GLU A 29 -6.83 6.30 -6.86
CA GLU A 29 -8.29 6.24 -6.73
C GLU A 29 -8.72 6.03 -5.27
N LEU A 30 -8.04 5.12 -4.55
CA LEU A 30 -8.33 4.78 -3.16
C LEU A 30 -8.24 6.00 -2.23
N VAL A 31 -7.18 6.80 -2.39
CA VAL A 31 -6.91 7.93 -1.50
C VAL A 31 -7.51 9.26 -2.00
N ALA A 32 -8.19 9.28 -3.14
CA ALA A 32 -8.71 10.51 -3.76
C ALA A 32 -9.66 11.33 -2.86
N GLN A 33 -10.34 10.67 -1.93
CA GLN A 33 -11.28 11.29 -0.98
C GLN A 33 -10.68 11.53 0.40
N LEU A 34 -9.42 11.17 0.62
CA LEU A 34 -8.76 11.32 1.91
C LEU A 34 -8.05 12.68 2.02
N PRO A 35 -8.07 13.30 3.19
CA PRO A 35 -7.43 14.60 3.41
C PRO A 35 -5.92 14.45 3.61
N ILE A 36 -5.19 14.07 2.57
CA ILE A 36 -3.73 13.91 2.65
C ILE A 36 -3.08 15.28 2.51
N ALA A 37 -2.31 15.66 3.52
CA ALA A 37 -1.53 16.89 3.56
C ALA A 37 -0.01 16.62 3.44
N PRO A 38 0.78 17.58 2.93
CA PRO A 38 2.23 17.47 2.90
C PRO A 38 2.82 17.13 4.29
N GLY A 39 3.81 16.24 4.30
CA GLY A 39 4.49 15.82 5.52
C GLY A 39 3.74 14.80 6.37
N MET A 40 2.52 14.38 6.01
CA MET A 40 1.86 13.27 6.69
C MET A 40 2.70 12.00 6.62
N ARG A 41 2.71 11.24 7.72
CA ARG A 41 3.38 9.93 7.81
C ARG A 41 2.42 8.84 7.37
N ILE A 42 2.78 8.16 6.31
CA ILE A 42 1.97 7.09 5.72
C ILE A 42 2.73 5.77 5.81
N LEU A 43 2.08 4.74 6.35
CA LEU A 43 2.55 3.36 6.22
C LEU A 43 1.93 2.76 4.95
N ASP A 44 2.78 2.36 4.01
CA ASP A 44 2.38 1.58 2.82
C ASP A 44 2.70 0.12 3.10
N LEU A 45 1.67 -0.66 3.47
CA LEU A 45 1.79 -2.01 3.99
C LEU A 45 1.60 -3.04 2.89
N GLY A 46 2.66 -3.80 2.59
CA GLY A 46 2.75 -4.68 1.42
C GLY A 46 3.00 -3.86 0.16
N CYS A 47 3.96 -2.94 0.21
CA CYS A 47 4.23 -1.99 -0.87
C CYS A 47 4.80 -2.63 -2.15
N GLY A 48 5.22 -3.90 -2.10
CA GLY A 48 5.89 -4.57 -3.21
C GLY A 48 7.11 -3.77 -3.69
N LYS A 49 7.20 -3.52 -4.99
CA LYS A 49 8.25 -2.68 -5.60
C LYS A 49 8.04 -1.16 -5.36
N GLY A 50 7.11 -0.77 -4.48
CA GLY A 50 6.97 0.58 -3.96
C GLY A 50 6.34 1.61 -4.89
N ILE A 51 5.59 1.20 -5.93
CA ILE A 51 4.97 2.18 -6.85
C ILE A 51 3.85 3.00 -6.20
N SER A 52 3.12 2.42 -5.25
CA SER A 52 2.16 3.13 -4.38
C SER A 52 2.86 4.17 -3.51
N SER A 53 3.99 3.79 -2.89
CA SER A 53 4.82 4.67 -2.08
C SER A 53 5.36 5.87 -2.87
N ILE A 54 5.81 5.62 -4.11
CA ILE A 54 6.29 6.67 -5.02
C ILE A 54 5.17 7.69 -5.31
N LEU A 55 3.97 7.22 -5.64
CA LEU A 55 2.82 8.10 -5.87
C LEU A 55 2.52 8.98 -4.65
N LEU A 56 2.47 8.37 -3.45
CA LEU A 56 2.16 9.08 -2.21
C LEU A 56 3.19 10.16 -1.89
N ALA A 57 4.47 9.86 -2.11
CA ALA A 57 5.54 10.82 -1.88
C ALA A 57 5.55 11.95 -2.92
N GLU A 58 5.44 11.63 -4.21
CA GLU A 58 5.55 12.63 -5.27
C GLU A 58 4.30 13.51 -5.41
N LYS A 59 3.12 12.89 -5.37
CA LYS A 59 1.85 13.62 -5.57
C LYS A 59 1.41 14.40 -4.33
N TYR A 60 1.60 13.82 -3.14
CA TYR A 60 1.07 14.38 -1.90
C TYR A 60 2.14 14.94 -0.97
N ASP A 61 3.41 14.86 -1.36
CA ASP A 61 4.54 15.28 -0.52
C ASP A 61 4.56 14.61 0.86
N ALA A 62 4.10 13.35 0.92
CA ALA A 62 4.03 12.57 2.14
C ALA A 62 5.40 11.97 2.50
N THR A 63 5.59 11.68 3.80
CA THR A 63 6.67 10.82 4.29
C THR A 63 6.14 9.39 4.35
N VAL A 64 6.71 8.49 3.55
CA VAL A 64 6.18 7.13 3.37
C VAL A 64 7.12 6.10 3.97
N PHE A 65 6.57 5.19 4.76
CA PHE A 65 7.24 4.00 5.28
C PHE A 65 6.77 2.81 4.46
N ALA A 66 7.63 2.41 3.50
CA ALA A 66 7.34 1.38 2.50
C ALA A 66 7.70 0.00 3.06
N ALA A 67 6.72 -0.68 3.63
CA ALA A 67 6.90 -1.95 4.33
C ALA A 67 6.52 -3.13 3.43
N ASP A 68 7.45 -4.07 3.23
CA ASP A 68 7.21 -5.30 2.51
C ASP A 68 7.96 -6.47 3.15
N LEU A 69 7.46 -7.70 2.93
CA LEU A 69 8.13 -8.91 3.41
C LEU A 69 9.04 -9.54 2.35
N TRP A 70 8.64 -9.47 1.10
CA TRP A 70 9.24 -10.19 -0.03
C TRP A 70 10.29 -9.38 -0.77
N ILE A 71 10.00 -8.08 -1.00
CA ILE A 71 10.94 -7.16 -1.65
C ILE A 71 11.88 -6.59 -0.59
N THR A 72 13.18 -6.66 -0.85
CA THR A 72 14.17 -6.21 0.13
C THR A 72 14.21 -4.69 0.23
N PRO A 73 14.54 -4.14 1.42
CA PRO A 73 14.75 -2.70 1.56
C PRO A 73 15.78 -2.13 0.60
N ASP A 74 16.86 -2.88 0.31
CA ASP A 74 17.93 -2.43 -0.59
C ASP A 74 17.43 -2.27 -2.04
N GLU A 75 16.60 -3.21 -2.54
CA GLU A 75 16.00 -3.10 -3.86
C GLU A 75 15.08 -1.89 -3.97
N ASN A 76 14.27 -1.64 -2.94
CA ASN A 76 13.38 -0.49 -2.90
C ASN A 76 14.15 0.82 -2.68
N ALA A 77 15.18 0.84 -1.83
CA ALA A 77 16.04 2.01 -1.63
C ALA A 77 16.68 2.46 -2.94
N ALA A 78 17.26 1.53 -3.71
CA ALA A 78 17.85 1.84 -5.02
C ALA A 78 16.81 2.49 -5.94
N ARG A 79 15.60 1.92 -6.04
CA ARG A 79 14.51 2.43 -6.88
C ARG A 79 14.05 3.82 -6.45
N PHE A 80 13.95 4.09 -5.14
CA PHE A 80 13.56 5.40 -4.62
C PHE A 80 14.64 6.43 -4.82
N SER A 81 15.93 6.04 -4.66
CA SER A 81 17.08 6.91 -4.90
C SER A 81 17.20 7.34 -6.36
N GLU A 82 16.96 6.44 -7.33
CA GLU A 82 16.91 6.76 -8.76
C GLU A 82 15.89 7.86 -9.11
N ARG A 83 14.88 8.02 -8.24
CA ARG A 83 13.85 9.07 -8.38
C ARG A 83 14.08 10.28 -7.49
N GLY A 84 15.18 10.32 -6.73
CA GLY A 84 15.46 11.42 -5.82
C GLY A 84 14.52 11.48 -4.60
N LEU A 85 13.96 10.33 -4.18
CA LEU A 85 13.01 10.23 -3.08
C LEU A 85 13.66 9.80 -1.76
N ASP A 86 15.01 9.87 -1.70
CA ASP A 86 15.75 9.69 -0.45
C ASP A 86 15.26 10.68 0.61
N GLY A 87 15.00 10.19 1.82
CA GLY A 87 14.45 11.02 2.89
C GLY A 87 12.94 11.30 2.81
N LYS A 88 12.26 10.83 1.75
CA LYS A 88 10.80 10.85 1.61
C LYS A 88 10.19 9.46 1.77
N ILE A 89 10.86 8.43 1.25
CA ILE A 89 10.39 7.04 1.34
C ILE A 89 11.44 6.22 2.09
N PHE A 90 11.00 5.53 3.12
CA PHE A 90 11.81 4.68 3.98
C PHE A 90 11.42 3.21 3.77
N PRO A 91 12.22 2.43 3.01
CA PRO A 91 11.92 1.03 2.79
C PRO A 91 12.23 0.20 4.04
N LEU A 92 11.34 -0.75 4.35
CA LEU A 92 11.42 -1.58 5.54
C LEU A 92 11.06 -3.02 5.22
N ARG A 93 11.76 -3.96 5.84
CA ARG A 93 11.36 -5.36 5.81
C ARG A 93 10.48 -5.66 7.02
N VAL A 94 9.19 -5.92 6.78
CA VAL A 94 8.20 -6.12 7.84
C VAL A 94 7.34 -7.35 7.53
N ASP A 95 7.25 -8.24 8.49
CA ASP A 95 6.20 -9.26 8.54
C ASP A 95 5.08 -8.73 9.43
N ALA A 96 4.08 -8.13 8.80
CA ALA A 96 2.97 -7.46 9.51
C ALA A 96 2.11 -8.42 10.34
N THR A 97 2.22 -9.73 10.11
CA THR A 97 1.53 -10.75 10.92
C THR A 97 2.24 -11.02 12.25
N LYS A 98 3.48 -10.55 12.39
CA LYS A 98 4.29 -10.73 13.60
C LYS A 98 4.51 -9.45 14.37
N GLU A 99 5.02 -8.42 13.70
CA GLU A 99 5.39 -7.17 14.36
C GLU A 99 5.37 -6.00 13.37
N ILE A 100 4.89 -4.87 13.84
CA ILE A 100 4.99 -3.58 13.15
C ILE A 100 5.88 -2.68 14.04
N PRO A 101 7.15 -2.41 13.64
CA PRO A 101 8.16 -1.82 14.51
C PRO A 101 8.04 -0.29 14.63
N PHE A 102 6.87 0.18 15.06
CA PHE A 102 6.58 1.61 15.23
C PHE A 102 5.94 1.90 16.58
N ALA A 103 6.03 3.13 17.02
CA ALA A 103 5.30 3.61 18.18
C ALA A 103 3.80 3.70 17.89
N HIS A 104 2.98 3.65 18.94
CA HIS A 104 1.56 3.96 18.84
C HIS A 104 1.36 5.42 18.40
N ASP A 105 0.19 5.71 17.82
CA ASP A 105 -0.20 7.06 17.35
C ASP A 105 0.83 7.69 16.41
N TYR A 106 1.46 6.87 15.55
CA TYR A 106 2.56 7.33 14.70
C TYR A 106 2.12 7.77 13.29
N PHE A 107 1.19 7.05 12.67
CA PHE A 107 0.78 7.27 11.29
C PHE A 107 -0.49 8.13 11.18
N ASP A 108 -0.51 8.98 10.17
CA ASP A 108 -1.70 9.72 9.75
C ASP A 108 -2.60 8.85 8.88
N LEU A 109 -1.98 7.95 8.09
CA LEU A 109 -2.67 7.04 7.18
C LEU A 109 -1.91 5.71 7.10
N ILE A 110 -2.63 4.60 7.05
CA ILE A 110 -2.11 3.29 6.66
C ILE A 110 -2.82 2.91 5.36
N VAL A 111 -2.06 2.61 4.31
CA VAL A 111 -2.57 2.09 3.05
C VAL A 111 -2.10 0.66 2.83
N SER A 112 -2.93 -0.16 2.19
CA SER A 112 -2.54 -1.48 1.70
C SER A 112 -3.27 -1.75 0.39
N VAL A 113 -2.53 -1.88 -0.70
CA VAL A 113 -3.08 -2.01 -2.04
C VAL A 113 -2.67 -3.34 -2.65
N ASP A 114 -3.65 -4.18 -2.95
CA ASP A 114 -3.49 -5.54 -3.47
C ASP A 114 -2.57 -6.43 -2.61
N ALA A 115 -2.53 -6.16 -1.30
CA ALA A 115 -1.65 -6.87 -0.37
C ALA A 115 -2.36 -7.32 0.92
N TYR A 116 -3.39 -6.61 1.37
CA TYR A 116 -4.04 -6.86 2.66
C TYR A 116 -4.54 -8.31 2.81
N GLN A 117 -5.00 -8.95 1.73
CA GLN A 117 -5.47 -10.34 1.72
C GLN A 117 -4.39 -11.36 2.12
N TYR A 118 -3.10 -11.01 2.01
CA TYR A 118 -1.99 -11.90 2.38
C TYR A 118 -1.69 -11.91 3.89
N PHE A 119 -2.25 -10.98 4.65
CA PHE A 119 -2.06 -10.92 6.11
C PHE A 119 -3.03 -11.82 6.89
N GLY A 120 -3.86 -12.57 6.18
CA GLY A 120 -4.85 -13.49 6.75
C GLY A 120 -6.26 -12.90 6.82
N ASN A 121 -7.25 -13.78 6.74
CA ASN A 121 -8.68 -13.44 6.77
C ASN A 121 -9.22 -13.31 8.19
N ASN A 122 -8.41 -12.85 9.14
CA ASN A 122 -8.88 -12.70 10.50
C ASN A 122 -9.22 -11.23 10.79
N ASP A 123 -10.28 -11.03 11.55
CA ASP A 123 -10.70 -9.72 12.04
C ASP A 123 -9.65 -9.04 12.94
N VAL A 124 -8.57 -9.76 13.26
CA VAL A 124 -7.50 -9.32 14.15
C VAL A 124 -6.58 -8.32 13.47
N MET A 125 -6.34 -8.43 12.14
CA MET A 125 -5.36 -7.57 11.46
C MET A 125 -5.71 -6.08 11.57
N LEU A 126 -6.98 -5.73 11.41
CA LEU A 126 -7.42 -4.34 11.59
C LEU A 126 -7.15 -3.86 13.02
N GLY A 127 -7.48 -4.70 14.02
CA GLY A 127 -7.20 -4.40 15.43
C GLY A 127 -5.69 -4.26 15.72
N THR A 128 -4.84 -4.98 14.99
CA THR A 128 -3.38 -4.88 15.08
C THR A 128 -2.86 -3.55 14.52
N LEU A 129 -3.49 -3.01 13.47
CA LEU A 129 -3.07 -1.77 12.82
C LEU A 129 -3.53 -0.51 13.57
N LEU A 130 -4.72 -0.55 14.18
CA LEU A 130 -5.34 0.61 14.84
C LEU A 130 -4.45 1.32 15.86
N PRO A 131 -3.68 0.63 16.72
CA PRO A 131 -2.81 1.30 17.70
C PRO A 131 -1.74 2.21 17.08
N PHE A 132 -1.33 1.97 15.85
CA PHE A 132 -0.31 2.75 15.15
C PHE A 132 -0.85 4.01 14.48
N LEU A 133 -2.19 4.14 14.37
CA LEU A 133 -2.82 5.33 13.84
C LEU A 133 -2.96 6.41 14.89
N LYS A 134 -2.67 7.64 14.50
CA LYS A 134 -3.03 8.81 15.29
C LYS A 134 -4.55 8.92 15.47
N PRO A 135 -5.03 9.57 16.52
CA PRO A 135 -6.44 9.95 16.61
C PRO A 135 -6.88 10.72 15.37
N GLY A 136 -7.94 10.23 14.70
CA GLY A 136 -8.41 10.79 13.44
C GLY A 136 -7.67 10.33 12.18
N GLY A 137 -6.67 9.44 12.32
CA GLY A 137 -6.00 8.79 11.20
C GLY A 137 -6.92 7.80 10.46
N HIS A 138 -6.49 7.39 9.26
CA HIS A 138 -7.29 6.54 8.38
C HIS A 138 -6.55 5.24 8.03
N ILE A 139 -7.34 4.19 7.76
CA ILE A 139 -6.86 2.99 7.07
C ILE A 139 -7.57 2.92 5.72
N ALA A 140 -6.82 2.75 4.65
CA ALA A 140 -7.34 2.61 3.30
C ALA A 140 -6.82 1.32 2.66
N VAL A 141 -7.74 0.46 2.23
CA VAL A 141 -7.41 -0.87 1.71
C VAL A 141 -8.08 -1.08 0.36
N ALA A 142 -7.32 -1.57 -0.62
CA ALA A 142 -7.83 -2.06 -1.89
C ALA A 142 -7.42 -3.52 -2.06
N VAL A 143 -8.41 -4.40 -2.21
CA VAL A 143 -8.21 -5.84 -2.40
C VAL A 143 -9.06 -6.35 -3.57
N PRO A 144 -8.67 -7.45 -4.23
CA PRO A 144 -9.52 -8.13 -5.18
C PRO A 144 -10.84 -8.55 -4.52
N GLY A 145 -11.92 -8.47 -5.27
CA GLY A 145 -13.24 -8.92 -4.83
C GLY A 145 -14.01 -9.61 -5.94
N PHE A 146 -15.06 -10.32 -5.56
CA PHE A 146 -15.98 -10.96 -6.50
C PHE A 146 -17.17 -10.03 -6.77
N ILE A 147 -17.65 -9.99 -8.02
CA ILE A 147 -18.83 -9.20 -8.40
C ILE A 147 -20.14 -9.88 -7.95
N GLY A 148 -20.10 -11.18 -7.58
CA GLY A 148 -21.26 -11.93 -7.13
C GLY A 148 -21.08 -12.48 -5.71
N GLU A 149 -22.21 -12.75 -5.04
CA GLU A 149 -22.19 -13.52 -3.80
C GLU A 149 -22.02 -15.01 -4.11
N TYR A 150 -21.07 -15.64 -3.46
CA TYR A 150 -20.84 -17.08 -3.55
C TYR A 150 -21.05 -17.70 -2.18
N SER A 151 -21.82 -18.80 -2.12
CA SER A 151 -21.89 -19.63 -0.93
C SER A 151 -20.71 -20.60 -0.89
N GLU A 152 -20.38 -21.13 0.29
CA GLU A 152 -19.32 -22.14 0.44
C GLU A 152 -19.54 -23.36 -0.48
N THR A 153 -20.80 -23.66 -0.84
CA THR A 153 -21.16 -24.76 -1.72
C THR A 153 -21.08 -24.42 -3.21
N HIS A 154 -20.90 -23.16 -3.56
CA HIS A 154 -20.90 -22.65 -4.94
C HIS A 154 -19.68 -21.76 -5.25
N LEU A 155 -18.57 -22.00 -4.57
CA LEU A 155 -17.30 -21.31 -4.88
C LEU A 155 -16.82 -21.76 -6.27
N PRO A 156 -16.38 -20.82 -7.13
CA PRO A 156 -15.69 -21.14 -8.36
C PRO A 156 -14.48 -22.05 -8.09
N ASP A 157 -14.22 -23.00 -9.00
CA ASP A 157 -13.13 -23.97 -8.83
C ASP A 157 -11.75 -23.32 -8.64
N VAL A 158 -11.57 -22.13 -9.21
CA VAL A 158 -10.32 -21.36 -9.12
C VAL A 158 -10.00 -20.85 -7.70
N VAL A 159 -11.00 -20.76 -6.82
CA VAL A 159 -10.81 -20.27 -5.44
C VAL A 159 -10.95 -21.36 -4.36
N LYS A 160 -11.29 -22.58 -4.74
CA LYS A 160 -11.44 -23.72 -3.79
C LYS A 160 -10.16 -24.16 -3.11
N PRO A 161 -8.93 -23.93 -3.64
CA PRO A 161 -7.69 -24.32 -2.97
C PRO A 161 -7.20 -23.33 -1.89
N PHE A 162 -7.88 -22.20 -1.67
CA PHE A 162 -7.46 -21.17 -0.72
C PHE A 162 -8.25 -21.20 0.58
#